data_dc2d23f652721d38a1a9b7d1cb1ce3dd
#
_entry.id   dc2d23f652721d38a1a9b7d1cb1ce3dd
#
_cell.length_a   1.000
_cell.length_b   1.000
_cell.length_c   1.000
_cell.angle_alpha   90.00
_cell.angle_beta   90.00
_cell.angle_gamma   90.00
#
_symmetry.space_group_name_H-M   'P 1'
#
loop_
_entity.id
_entity.type
_entity.pdbx_description
1 polymer ?
#
loop_
_entity_poly.entity_id
_entity_poly.type
_entity_poly.pdbx_seq_one_letter_code
_entity_poly.pdbx_strand_id
1 'polypeptide(L)' 'MIERATLEAFNSTAYTATVRFVGSLTSVVAGVPVSRGIPSAELTVGRRVAVALFDPGHPVDAMVVGVH' A
#
# COMPACT_ATOMS: atom_id res chain seq x y z
N MET A 1 6.22 -2.88 11.68
CA MET A 1 5.19 -3.91 11.46
C MET A 1 4.87 -3.99 9.97
N ILE A 2 4.75 -5.19 9.45
CA ILE A 2 4.39 -5.40 8.04
C ILE A 2 2.98 -5.98 7.99
N GLU A 3 2.11 -5.35 7.20
CA GLU A 3 0.74 -5.79 7.02
C GLU A 3 0.48 -6.13 5.56
N ARG A 4 -0.40 -7.09 5.33
CA ARG A 4 -0.86 -7.41 3.99
C ARG A 4 -2.01 -6.49 3.60
N ALA A 5 -2.01 -6.09 2.34
CA ALA A 5 -3.08 -5.24 1.81
C ALA A 5 -3.33 -5.60 0.34
N THR A 6 -4.47 -5.15 -0.16
CA THR A 6 -4.81 -5.25 -1.57
C THR A 6 -4.74 -3.85 -2.18
N LEU A 7 -4.11 -3.75 -3.33
CA LEU A 7 -3.98 -2.48 -4.04
C LEU A 7 -5.31 -2.12 -4.68
N GLU A 8 -5.86 -0.95 -4.31
CA GLU A 8 -7.12 -0.46 -4.87
C GLU A 8 -6.88 0.55 -5.99
N ALA A 9 -5.82 1.35 -5.88
CA ALA A 9 -5.46 2.33 -6.89
C ALA A 9 -3.98 2.68 -6.74
N PHE A 10 -3.38 3.15 -7.82
CA PHE A 10 -2.00 3.59 -7.82
C PHE A 10 -1.86 4.87 -8.65
N ASN A 11 -1.18 5.86 -8.07
CA ASN A 11 -0.85 7.10 -8.74
C ASN A 11 0.64 7.10 -9.09
N SER A 12 0.95 6.91 -10.36
CA SER A 12 2.34 6.81 -10.80
C SER A 12 3.07 8.16 -10.76
N THR A 13 2.35 9.27 -10.84
CA THR A 13 2.95 10.61 -10.77
C THR A 13 3.50 10.89 -9.39
N ALA A 14 2.68 10.66 -8.35
CA ALA A 14 3.09 10.88 -6.97
C ALA A 14 3.76 9.67 -6.35
N TYR A 15 3.69 8.52 -6.99
CA TYR A 15 4.14 7.22 -6.51
C TYR A 15 3.51 6.87 -5.17
N THR A 16 2.20 7.04 -5.11
CA THR A 16 1.39 6.71 -3.95
C THR A 16 0.30 5.72 -4.33
N ALA A 17 -0.22 5.02 -3.35
CA ALA A 17 -1.24 4.00 -3.57
C ALA A 17 -2.38 4.14 -2.58
N THR A 18 -3.55 3.66 -3.00
CA THR A 18 -4.68 3.43 -2.11
C THR A 18 -4.73 1.94 -1.86
N VAL A 19 -4.72 1.55 -0.59
CA VAL A 19 -4.67 0.13 -0.21
C VAL A 19 -5.80 -0.19 0.75
N ARG A 20 -6.28 -1.44 0.69
CA ARG A 20 -7.23 -1.99 1.64
C ARG A 20 -6.52 -3.06 2.44
N PHE A 21 -6.43 -2.89 3.75
CA PHE A 21 -5.77 -3.85 4.62
C PHE A 21 -6.60 -5.13 4.72
N VAL A 22 -5.92 -6.27 4.66
CA VAL A 22 -6.59 -7.58 4.64
C VAL A 22 -7.35 -7.85 5.93
N GLY A 23 -6.84 -7.39 7.04
CA GLY A 23 -7.47 -7.61 8.35
C GLY A 23 -8.67 -6.71 8.62
N SER A 24 -9.01 -5.78 7.71
CA SER A 24 -10.11 -4.85 7.92
C SER A 24 -10.81 -4.58 6.60
N LEU A 25 -12.04 -5.04 6.48
CA LEU A 25 -12.82 -4.92 5.25
C LEU A 25 -13.20 -3.49 4.92
N THR A 26 -13.16 -2.60 5.89
CA THR A 26 -13.59 -1.21 5.71
C THR A 26 -12.44 -0.21 5.75
N SER A 27 -11.22 -0.67 6.05
CA SER A 27 -10.08 0.21 6.23
C SER A 27 -9.34 0.39 4.90
N VAL A 28 -9.67 1.47 4.21
CA VAL A 28 -8.99 1.85 2.97
C VAL A 28 -8.20 3.11 3.24
N VAL A 29 -6.90 3.08 2.93
CA VAL A 29 -6.00 4.21 3.18
C VAL A 29 -5.45 4.69 1.86
N ALA A 30 -5.69 5.96 1.55
CA ALA A 30 -5.21 6.61 0.34
C ALA A 30 -3.90 7.35 0.60
N GLY A 31 -3.14 7.61 -0.47
CA GLY A 31 -1.93 8.42 -0.38
C GLY A 31 -0.77 7.72 0.32
N VAL A 32 -0.77 6.39 0.36
CA VAL A 32 0.31 5.62 0.97
C VAL A 32 1.52 5.66 0.04
N PRO A 33 2.67 6.16 0.49
CA PRO A 33 3.88 6.14 -0.34
C PRO A 33 4.26 4.74 -0.77
N VAL A 34 4.75 4.61 -1.99
CA VAL A 34 5.22 3.33 -2.53
C VAL A 34 6.73 3.40 -2.68
N SER A 35 7.43 2.34 -2.29
CA SER A 35 8.86 2.26 -2.48
C SER A 35 9.21 2.41 -3.96
N ARG A 36 10.11 3.31 -4.29
CA ARG A 36 10.50 3.56 -5.68
C ARG A 36 11.31 2.41 -6.28
N GLY A 37 11.69 1.44 -5.47
CA GLY A 37 12.27 0.20 -5.96
C GLY A 37 11.27 -0.74 -6.59
N ILE A 38 9.96 -0.49 -6.42
CA ILE A 38 8.91 -1.31 -7.03
C ILE A 38 8.54 -0.70 -8.39
N PRO A 39 8.71 -1.43 -9.50
CA PRO A 39 8.31 -0.92 -10.82
C PRO A 39 6.81 -0.66 -10.87
N SER A 40 6.41 0.42 -11.54
CA SER A 40 4.98 0.75 -11.66
C SER A 40 4.19 -0.35 -12.39
N ALA A 41 4.83 -1.11 -13.25
CA ALA A 41 4.19 -2.23 -13.96
C ALA A 41 3.72 -3.34 -13.01
N GLU A 42 4.31 -3.42 -11.81
CA GLU A 42 3.92 -4.40 -10.81
C GLU A 42 2.74 -3.92 -9.95
N LEU A 43 2.38 -2.67 -10.07
CA LEU A 43 1.36 -2.04 -9.21
C LEU A 43 0.01 -2.00 -9.93
N THR A 44 -0.59 -3.17 -10.09
CA THR A 44 -1.90 -3.31 -10.73
C THR A 44 -2.99 -3.42 -9.68
N VAL A 45 -4.16 -2.86 -10.00
CA VAL A 45 -5.33 -2.91 -9.09
C VAL A 45 -5.69 -4.38 -8.82
N GLY A 46 -5.95 -4.67 -7.56
CA GLY A 46 -6.26 -6.02 -7.10
C GLY A 46 -5.05 -6.83 -6.67
N ARG A 47 -3.85 -6.32 -6.89
CA ARG A 47 -2.64 -7.02 -6.49
C ARG A 47 -2.42 -6.93 -4.99
N ARG A 48 -1.92 -8.01 -4.41
CA ARG A 48 -1.57 -8.02 -2.99
C ARG A 48 -0.24 -7.34 -2.78
N VAL A 49 -0.17 -6.51 -1.75
CA VAL A 49 1.05 -5.76 -1.41
C VAL A 49 1.38 -5.93 0.05
N ALA A 50 2.64 -5.74 0.38
CA ALA A 50 3.11 -5.66 1.75
C ALA A 50 3.31 -4.20 2.11
N VAL A 51 2.75 -3.78 3.24
CA VAL A 51 2.81 -2.40 3.70
C VAL A 51 3.54 -2.38 5.04
N ALA A 52 4.61 -1.59 5.13
CA ALA A 52 5.30 -1.35 6.39
C ALA A 52 4.57 -0.23 7.13
N LEU A 53 4.18 -0.51 8.36
CA LEU A 53 3.56 0.49 9.24
C LEU A 53 4.62 0.96 10.22
N PHE A 54 5.02 2.22 10.10
CA PHE A 54 6.02 2.82 11.00
C PHE A 54 5.44 3.11 12.37
N ASP A 55 4.13 3.44 12.39
CA ASP A 55 3.38 3.60 13.64
C ASP A 55 2.08 2.81 13.50
N PRO A 56 1.96 1.63 14.14
CA PRO A 56 0.77 0.81 14.01
C PRO A 56 -0.53 1.49 14.42
N GLY A 57 -0.45 2.51 15.27
CA GLY A 57 -1.62 3.27 15.67
C GLY A 57 -2.04 4.33 14.63
N HIS A 58 -1.23 4.56 13.60
CA HIS A 58 -1.49 5.57 12.58
C HIS A 58 -1.24 4.96 11.20
N PRO A 59 -2.25 4.32 10.59
CA PRO A 59 -2.08 3.66 9.30
C PRO A 59 -1.61 4.58 8.16
N VAL A 60 -1.76 5.90 8.32
CA VAL A 60 -1.27 6.85 7.33
C VAL A 60 0.25 6.98 7.34
N ASP A 61 0.91 6.55 8.41
CA ASP A 61 2.36 6.53 8.49
C ASP A 61 2.88 5.16 8.05
N ALA A 62 2.79 4.92 6.74
CA ALA A 62 3.04 3.63 6.15
C ALA A 62 3.71 3.79 4.78
N MET A 63 4.25 2.69 4.26
CA MET A 63 4.85 2.65 2.93
C MET A 63 4.64 1.25 2.34
N VAL A 64 4.25 1.20 1.06
CA VAL A 64 4.21 -0.07 0.33
C VAL A 64 5.64 -0.48 0.02
N VAL A 65 6.07 -1.63 0.53
CA VAL A 65 7.46 -2.08 0.43
C VAL A 65 7.63 -3.32 -0.44
N GLY A 66 6.55 -3.95 -0.86
CA GLY A 66 6.65 -5.12 -1.72
C GLY A 66 5.32 -5.46 -2.36
N VAL A 67 5.39 -6.28 -3.41
CA VAL A 67 4.20 -6.85 -4.08
C VAL A 67 4.27 -8.36 -3.97
N HIS A 68 3.10 -8.97 -3.95
CA HIS A 68 2.99 -10.41 -3.78
C HIS A 68 2.51 -11.10 -5.03
#